data_d308bb00c0e8613622ebce1a7b982fc3
#
_entry.id   d308bb00c0e8613622ebce1a7b982fc3
#
_cell.length_a   1.000
_cell.length_b   1.000
_cell.length_c   1.000
_cell.angle_alpha   90.00
_cell.angle_beta   90.00
_cell.angle_gamma   90.00
#
_symmetry.space_group_name_H-M   'P 1'
#
loop_
_entity.id
_entity.type
_entity.pdbx_description
1 polymer ?
#
loop_
_entity_poly.entity_id
_entity_poly.type
_entity_poly.pdbx_seq_one_letter_code
_entity_poly.pdbx_strand_id
1 'polypeptide(L)'
;FTDFSLYGDEAQYWLWSQNLDLGYYSKPPLLAWFLGGYSGLFGDSFISLKTFPLIVYFFISYAIYKLCLNLSFDKKNAKLCALNFLIIPAASLSSFLISTDLLLLLFWTISMVLLLKVIKTNSTLNFFLLGLVLGLGFLSKYAAIYFLLSLLLLLFLDRTSLKSVRNNPL
;
A
#
# COMPACT_ATOMS: atom_id res chain seq x y z
N PHE A 1 -24.30 -0.23 -27.39
CA PHE A 1 -23.78 -0.65 -26.08
C PHE A 1 -22.26 -0.71 -26.25
N THR A 2 -21.54 0.22 -25.65
CA THR A 2 -20.08 0.14 -25.55
C THR A 2 -19.78 -0.96 -24.56
N ASP A 3 -19.20 -2.08 -25.01
CA ASP A 3 -18.69 -3.13 -24.13
C ASP A 3 -17.50 -2.55 -23.36
N PHE A 4 -17.73 -2.09 -22.15
CA PHE A 4 -16.65 -1.71 -21.23
C PHE A 4 -15.90 -2.99 -20.85
N SER A 5 -14.68 -3.14 -21.39
CA SER A 5 -13.80 -4.25 -21.09
C SER A 5 -12.67 -3.80 -20.14
N LEU A 6 -12.20 -4.72 -19.31
CA LEU A 6 -10.98 -4.52 -18.52
C LEU A 6 -9.78 -4.43 -19.48
N TYR A 7 -8.76 -3.63 -19.11
CA TYR A 7 -7.47 -3.67 -19.79
C TYR A 7 -6.84 -5.07 -19.64
N GLY A 8 -5.92 -5.43 -20.55
CA GLY A 8 -5.31 -6.76 -20.56
C GLY A 8 -4.76 -7.21 -19.22
N ASP A 9 -3.99 -6.35 -18.53
CA ASP A 9 -3.45 -6.65 -17.21
C ASP A 9 -4.55 -6.77 -16.14
N GLU A 10 -5.59 -5.93 -16.17
CA GLU A 10 -6.71 -5.99 -15.24
C GLU A 10 -7.53 -7.28 -15.41
N ALA A 11 -7.75 -7.68 -16.67
CA ALA A 11 -8.43 -8.95 -16.99
C ALA A 11 -7.62 -10.14 -16.47
N GLN A 12 -6.29 -10.09 -16.55
CA GLN A 12 -5.39 -11.10 -15.99
C GLN A 12 -5.50 -11.17 -14.46
N TYR A 13 -5.49 -10.02 -13.76
CA TYR A 13 -5.65 -9.99 -12.31
C TYR A 13 -7.03 -10.48 -11.87
N TRP A 14 -8.07 -10.17 -12.64
CA TRP A 14 -9.40 -10.68 -12.39
C TRP A 14 -9.46 -12.21 -12.58
N LEU A 15 -8.88 -12.76 -13.66
CA LEU A 15 -8.79 -14.21 -13.85
C LEU A 15 -8.04 -14.90 -12.69
N TRP A 16 -6.96 -14.33 -12.20
CA TRP A 16 -6.25 -14.85 -11.04
C TRP A 16 -7.10 -14.79 -9.77
N SER A 17 -7.94 -13.79 -9.62
CA SER A 17 -8.82 -13.66 -8.47
C SER A 17 -9.94 -14.73 -8.45
N GLN A 18 -10.27 -15.31 -9.60
CA GLN A 18 -11.22 -16.41 -9.70
C GLN A 18 -10.58 -17.79 -9.36
N ASN A 19 -9.25 -17.89 -9.43
CA ASN A 19 -8.50 -19.10 -9.12
C ASN A 19 -7.35 -18.74 -8.20
N LEU A 20 -7.65 -18.70 -6.89
CA LEU A 20 -6.68 -18.27 -5.88
C LEU A 20 -5.55 -19.28 -5.73
N ASP A 21 -4.30 -18.78 -5.79
CA ASP A 21 -3.08 -19.55 -5.61
C ASP A 21 -2.09 -18.75 -4.73
N LEU A 22 -1.01 -19.41 -4.29
CA LEU A 22 0.05 -18.80 -3.47
C LEU A 22 1.02 -17.95 -4.28
N GLY A 23 0.91 -17.95 -5.60
CA GLY A 23 1.71 -17.14 -6.51
C GLY A 23 1.29 -17.34 -7.96
N TYR A 24 1.61 -16.37 -8.80
CA TYR A 24 1.29 -16.39 -10.22
C TYR A 24 2.56 -16.21 -11.04
N TYR A 25 2.51 -16.58 -12.34
CA TYR A 25 3.65 -16.61 -13.24
C TYR A 25 4.59 -15.38 -13.15
N SER A 26 4.05 -14.18 -12.98
CA SER A 26 4.83 -12.93 -13.00
C SER A 26 4.64 -12.04 -11.79
N LYS A 27 3.72 -12.35 -10.88
CA LYS A 27 3.33 -11.45 -9.79
C LYS A 27 3.04 -12.22 -8.49
N PRO A 28 3.30 -11.58 -7.33
CA PRO A 28 2.86 -12.10 -6.04
C PRO A 28 1.32 -12.14 -5.93
N PRO A 29 0.77 -12.93 -4.98
CA PRO A 29 -0.64 -13.30 -5.01
C PRO A 29 -1.60 -12.27 -4.39
N LEU A 30 -1.11 -11.30 -3.64
CA LEU A 30 -1.96 -10.49 -2.75
C LEU A 30 -3.06 -9.71 -3.47
N LEU A 31 -2.75 -9.18 -4.67
CA LEU A 31 -3.77 -8.47 -5.46
C LEU A 31 -4.93 -9.38 -5.84
N ALA A 32 -4.63 -10.61 -6.27
CA ALA A 32 -5.67 -11.59 -6.62
C ALA A 32 -6.51 -11.97 -5.39
N TRP A 33 -5.89 -12.16 -4.22
CA TRP A 33 -6.62 -12.45 -2.99
C TRP A 33 -7.56 -11.32 -2.57
N PHE A 34 -7.07 -10.07 -2.63
CA PHE A 34 -7.89 -8.90 -2.30
C PHE A 34 -9.03 -8.70 -3.31
N LEU A 35 -8.73 -8.84 -4.60
CA LEU A 35 -9.73 -8.69 -5.66
C LEU A 35 -10.78 -9.82 -5.61
N GLY A 36 -10.36 -11.07 -5.35
CA GLY A 36 -11.27 -12.21 -5.18
C GLY A 36 -12.17 -12.06 -3.96
N GLY A 37 -11.62 -11.64 -2.81
CA GLY A 37 -12.42 -11.31 -1.63
C GLY A 37 -13.40 -10.17 -1.89
N TYR A 38 -12.96 -9.13 -2.62
CA TYR A 38 -13.80 -7.99 -2.97
C TYR A 38 -14.94 -8.40 -3.93
N SER A 39 -14.61 -9.10 -5.01
CA SER A 39 -15.61 -9.54 -5.98
C SER A 39 -16.61 -10.56 -5.39
N GLY A 40 -16.15 -11.38 -4.45
CA GLY A 40 -17.04 -12.28 -3.70
C GLY A 40 -18.08 -11.56 -2.83
N LEU A 41 -17.78 -10.31 -2.37
CA LEU A 41 -18.70 -9.49 -1.57
C LEU A 41 -19.58 -8.56 -2.42
N PHE A 42 -19.02 -7.97 -3.48
CA PHE A 42 -19.64 -6.90 -4.26
C PHE A 42 -19.98 -7.30 -5.69
N GLY A 43 -19.66 -8.54 -6.09
CA GLY A 43 -19.88 -9.08 -7.43
C GLY A 43 -18.82 -8.66 -8.45
N ASP A 44 -18.87 -9.32 -9.63
CA ASP A 44 -17.89 -9.20 -10.71
C ASP A 44 -18.29 -8.21 -11.80
N SER A 45 -19.26 -7.33 -11.55
CA SER A 45 -19.64 -6.33 -12.55
C SER A 45 -18.47 -5.38 -12.81
N PHE A 46 -18.37 -4.86 -14.04
CA PHE A 46 -17.35 -3.89 -14.41
C PHE A 46 -17.28 -2.71 -13.44
N ILE A 47 -18.44 -2.16 -13.07
CA ILE A 47 -18.55 -1.05 -12.12
C ILE A 47 -18.02 -1.46 -10.75
N SER A 48 -18.40 -2.64 -10.25
CA SER A 48 -17.90 -3.15 -8.97
C SER A 48 -16.38 -3.24 -8.97
N LEU A 49 -15.80 -3.91 -9.97
CA LEU A 49 -14.35 -4.07 -10.07
C LEU A 49 -13.61 -2.72 -10.12
N LYS A 50 -14.16 -1.72 -10.82
CA LYS A 50 -13.57 -0.37 -10.90
C LYS A 50 -13.71 0.45 -9.60
N THR A 51 -14.60 0.09 -8.70
CA THR A 51 -14.66 0.73 -7.37
C THR A 51 -13.58 0.22 -6.41
N PHE A 52 -13.03 -0.98 -6.62
CA PHE A 52 -11.95 -1.53 -5.78
C PHE A 52 -10.73 -0.60 -5.71
N PRO A 53 -10.09 -0.17 -6.83
CA PRO A 53 -8.95 0.72 -6.75
C PRO A 53 -9.31 2.08 -6.14
N LEU A 54 -10.50 2.64 -6.38
CA LEU A 54 -10.94 3.89 -5.75
C LEU A 54 -10.94 3.81 -4.23
N ILE A 55 -11.46 2.71 -3.68
CA ILE A 55 -11.46 2.47 -2.23
C ILE A 55 -10.03 2.38 -1.68
N VAL A 56 -9.13 1.68 -2.37
CA VAL A 56 -7.74 1.57 -1.93
C VAL A 56 -7.03 2.94 -1.98
N TYR A 57 -7.26 3.75 -3.02
CA TYR A 57 -6.71 5.11 -3.09
C TYR A 57 -7.24 6.03 -1.99
N PHE A 58 -8.49 5.85 -1.56
CA PHE A 58 -9.01 6.52 -0.37
C PHE A 58 -8.20 6.15 0.88
N PHE A 59 -7.90 4.86 1.09
CA PHE A 59 -7.07 4.43 2.22
C PHE A 59 -5.62 4.91 2.12
N ILE A 60 -5.05 4.99 0.91
CA ILE A 60 -3.72 5.60 0.70
C ILE A 60 -3.74 7.08 1.11
N SER A 61 -4.74 7.84 0.66
CA SER A 61 -4.92 9.24 1.06
C SER A 61 -5.02 9.40 2.57
N TYR A 62 -5.79 8.54 3.23
CA TYR A 62 -5.89 8.53 4.69
C TYR A 62 -4.55 8.17 5.36
N ALA A 63 -3.79 7.23 4.81
CA ALA A 63 -2.46 6.90 5.31
C ALA A 63 -1.48 8.08 5.15
N ILE A 64 -1.55 8.83 4.02
CA ILE A 64 -0.79 10.07 3.82
C ILE A 64 -1.16 11.12 4.87
N TYR A 65 -2.45 11.30 5.17
CA TYR A 65 -2.88 12.17 6.26
C TYR A 65 -2.22 11.80 7.59
N LYS A 66 -2.22 10.49 7.94
CA LYS A 66 -1.56 10.00 9.16
C LYS A 66 -0.05 10.19 9.12
N LEU A 67 0.57 10.00 7.95
CA LEU A 67 2.00 10.23 7.75
C LEU A 67 2.36 11.69 8.04
N CYS A 68 1.63 12.64 7.48
CA CYS A 68 1.84 14.07 7.70
C CYS A 68 1.70 14.45 9.18
N LEU A 69 0.70 13.91 9.89
CA LEU A 69 0.56 14.14 11.34
C LEU A 69 1.75 13.60 12.13
N ASN A 70 2.29 12.44 11.75
CA ASN A 70 3.49 11.88 12.38
C ASN A 70 4.76 12.70 12.07
N LEU A 71 4.78 13.41 10.95
CA LEU A 71 5.84 14.37 10.59
C LEU A 71 5.64 15.76 11.22
N SER A 72 4.70 15.89 12.17
CA SER A 72 4.38 17.13 12.90
C SER A 72 3.75 18.25 12.07
N PHE A 73 3.13 17.92 10.93
CA PHE A 73 2.26 18.85 10.24
C PHE A 73 0.99 19.12 11.07
N ASP A 74 0.48 20.33 11.01
CA ASP A 74 -0.84 20.66 11.57
C ASP A 74 -1.97 19.94 10.81
N LYS A 75 -3.13 19.79 11.44
CA LYS A 75 -4.27 19.06 10.87
C LYS A 75 -4.75 19.61 9.52
N LYS A 76 -4.66 20.94 9.32
CA LYS A 76 -5.10 21.60 8.09
C LYS A 76 -4.16 21.21 6.94
N ASN A 77 -2.86 21.36 7.12
CA ASN A 77 -1.87 21.01 6.10
C ASN A 77 -1.83 19.50 5.84
N ALA A 78 -1.97 18.65 6.87
CA ALA A 78 -2.08 17.21 6.69
C ALA A 78 -3.29 16.82 5.83
N LYS A 79 -4.46 17.46 6.02
CA LYS A 79 -5.64 17.26 5.16
C LYS A 79 -5.37 17.72 3.73
N LEU A 80 -4.73 18.87 3.55
CA LEU A 80 -4.39 19.37 2.22
C LEU A 80 -3.45 18.41 1.48
N CYS A 81 -2.43 17.86 2.13
CA CYS A 81 -1.55 16.86 1.53
C CYS A 81 -2.33 15.61 1.06
N ALA A 82 -3.23 15.09 1.90
CA ALA A 82 -4.05 13.95 1.55
C ALA A 82 -5.01 14.21 0.37
N LEU A 83 -5.63 15.40 0.32
CA LEU A 83 -6.51 15.80 -0.78
C LEU A 83 -5.71 16.05 -2.06
N ASN A 84 -4.57 16.74 -1.97
CA ASN A 84 -3.70 16.99 -3.13
C ASN A 84 -3.25 15.68 -3.76
N PHE A 85 -2.94 14.64 -2.97
CA PHE A 85 -2.60 13.33 -3.50
C PHE A 85 -3.68 12.79 -4.45
N LEU A 86 -4.97 12.92 -4.09
CA LEU A 86 -6.07 12.44 -4.93
C LEU A 86 -6.27 13.28 -6.22
N ILE A 87 -5.82 14.54 -6.22
CA ILE A 87 -5.96 15.46 -7.36
C ILE A 87 -4.78 15.33 -8.33
N ILE A 88 -3.62 14.83 -7.89
CA ILE A 88 -2.45 14.62 -8.78
C ILE A 88 -2.88 13.70 -9.94
N PRO A 89 -2.66 14.11 -11.22
CA PRO A 89 -3.11 13.34 -12.38
C PRO A 89 -2.68 11.87 -12.36
N ALA A 90 -1.46 11.59 -11.93
CA ALA A 90 -0.96 10.22 -11.82
C ALA A 90 -1.78 9.38 -10.83
N ALA A 91 -2.10 9.91 -9.64
CA ALA A 91 -2.91 9.21 -8.65
C ALA A 91 -4.37 9.11 -9.11
N SER A 92 -4.93 10.21 -9.61
CA SER A 92 -6.31 10.27 -10.10
C SER A 92 -6.56 9.26 -11.23
N LEU A 93 -5.69 9.20 -12.24
CA LEU A 93 -5.82 8.23 -13.34
C LEU A 93 -5.58 6.79 -12.87
N SER A 94 -4.56 6.56 -12.04
CA SER A 94 -4.26 5.23 -11.53
C SER A 94 -5.33 4.69 -10.58
N SER A 95 -6.16 5.56 -9.98
CA SER A 95 -7.26 5.15 -9.12
C SER A 95 -8.40 4.43 -9.87
N PHE A 96 -8.38 4.45 -11.20
CA PHE A 96 -9.31 3.68 -12.05
C PHE A 96 -8.71 2.36 -12.56
N LEU A 97 -7.44 2.07 -12.25
CA LEU A 97 -6.72 0.90 -12.76
C LEU A 97 -6.46 -0.12 -11.65
N ILE A 98 -6.85 -1.37 -11.91
CA ILE A 98 -6.49 -2.50 -11.05
C ILE A 98 -5.04 -2.86 -11.37
N SER A 99 -4.13 -2.67 -10.41
CA SER A 99 -2.71 -2.97 -10.58
C SER A 99 -2.05 -3.38 -9.26
N THR A 100 -0.91 -4.06 -9.34
CA THR A 100 -0.12 -4.42 -8.16
C THR A 100 0.49 -3.19 -7.47
N ASP A 101 0.67 -2.08 -8.20
CA ASP A 101 1.17 -0.81 -7.66
C ASP A 101 0.21 -0.18 -6.65
N LEU A 102 -1.07 -0.38 -6.84
CA LEU A 102 -2.15 0.03 -5.95
C LEU A 102 -1.92 -0.45 -4.50
N LEU A 103 -1.73 -1.76 -4.30
CA LEU A 103 -1.49 -2.32 -2.97
C LEU A 103 -0.07 -2.04 -2.47
N LEU A 104 0.93 -2.04 -3.37
CA LEU A 104 2.28 -1.65 -3.01
C LEU A 104 2.30 -0.24 -2.41
N LEU A 105 1.65 0.73 -3.05
CA LEU A 105 1.60 2.12 -2.58
C LEU A 105 0.89 2.23 -1.22
N LEU A 106 -0.18 1.47 -1.01
CA LEU A 106 -0.89 1.40 0.26
C LEU A 106 0.04 0.91 1.38
N PHE A 107 0.64 -0.28 1.20
CA PHE A 107 1.49 -0.88 2.23
C PHE A 107 2.79 -0.10 2.42
N TRP A 108 3.34 0.49 1.36
CA TRP A 108 4.48 1.40 1.45
C TRP A 108 4.18 2.60 2.35
N THR A 109 3.06 3.28 2.11
CA THR A 109 2.67 4.45 2.90
C THR A 109 2.39 4.08 4.36
N ILE A 110 1.70 2.96 4.61
CA ILE A 110 1.47 2.46 5.98
C ILE A 110 2.80 2.11 6.66
N SER A 111 3.74 1.49 5.93
CA SER A 111 5.08 1.18 6.46
C SER A 111 5.84 2.44 6.86
N MET A 112 5.75 3.53 6.10
CA MET A 112 6.34 4.83 6.48
C MET A 112 5.72 5.38 7.77
N VAL A 113 4.39 5.28 7.93
CA VAL A 113 3.70 5.69 9.17
C VAL A 113 4.19 4.87 10.36
N LEU A 114 4.29 3.54 10.19
CA LEU A 114 4.74 2.64 11.25
C LEU A 114 6.22 2.84 11.59
N LEU A 115 7.07 3.05 10.60
CA LEU A 115 8.49 3.35 10.80
C LEU A 115 8.68 4.60 11.66
N LEU A 116 7.96 5.69 11.36
CA LEU A 116 8.00 6.90 12.18
C LEU A 116 7.51 6.65 13.62
N LYS A 117 6.50 5.80 13.81
CA LYS A 117 6.04 5.40 15.14
C LYS A 117 7.09 4.58 15.86
N VAL A 118 7.73 3.62 15.19
CA VAL A 118 8.84 2.82 15.75
C VAL A 118 9.94 3.73 16.26
N ILE A 119 10.39 4.68 15.44
CA ILE A 119 11.46 5.63 15.81
C ILE A 119 11.07 6.48 17.02
N LYS A 120 9.79 6.89 17.12
CA LYS A 120 9.31 7.77 18.19
C LYS A 120 8.99 7.06 19.50
N THR A 121 8.37 5.88 19.44
CA THR A 121 7.79 5.22 20.63
C THR A 121 8.54 3.99 21.09
N ASN A 122 9.44 3.46 20.27
CA ASN A 122 10.21 2.24 20.53
C ASN A 122 9.34 1.04 20.97
N SER A 123 8.13 0.91 20.40
CA SER A 123 7.13 -0.09 20.78
C SER A 123 7.32 -1.38 19.97
N THR A 124 7.45 -2.52 20.66
CA THR A 124 7.55 -3.86 20.04
C THR A 124 6.37 -4.16 19.12
N LEU A 125 5.15 -3.72 19.50
CA LEU A 125 3.97 -3.87 18.65
C LEU A 125 4.13 -3.13 17.30
N ASN A 126 4.67 -1.91 17.32
CA ASN A 126 4.90 -1.16 16.09
C ASN A 126 5.96 -1.82 15.20
N PHE A 127 6.99 -2.46 15.78
CA PHE A 127 7.96 -3.28 15.03
C PHE A 127 7.29 -4.48 14.37
N PHE A 128 6.51 -5.23 15.12
CA PHE A 128 5.78 -6.38 14.58
C PHE A 128 4.84 -5.97 13.44
N LEU A 129 4.06 -4.91 13.64
CA LEU A 129 3.16 -4.38 12.61
C LEU A 129 3.92 -3.89 11.37
N LEU A 130 5.07 -3.25 11.54
CA LEU A 130 5.91 -2.82 10.42
C LEU A 130 6.38 -4.03 9.60
N GLY A 131 6.87 -5.09 10.26
CA GLY A 131 7.28 -6.33 9.59
C GLY A 131 6.14 -6.99 8.83
N LEU A 132 4.95 -7.07 9.44
CA LEU A 132 3.76 -7.63 8.83
C LEU A 132 3.33 -6.84 7.59
N VAL A 133 3.27 -5.51 7.69
CA VAL A 133 2.87 -4.63 6.57
C VAL A 133 3.90 -4.66 5.43
N LEU A 134 5.20 -4.74 5.75
CA LEU A 134 6.24 -4.94 4.74
C LEU A 134 6.09 -6.29 4.04
N GLY A 135 5.79 -7.37 4.79
CA GLY A 135 5.48 -8.68 4.22
C GLY A 135 4.30 -8.63 3.23
N LEU A 136 3.21 -7.94 3.59
CA LEU A 136 2.08 -7.70 2.68
C LEU A 136 2.50 -6.87 1.45
N GLY A 137 3.38 -5.89 1.62
CA GLY A 137 3.99 -5.16 0.52
C GLY A 137 4.74 -6.06 -0.46
N PHE A 138 5.53 -7.02 0.04
CA PHE A 138 6.21 -8.03 -0.80
C PHE A 138 5.23 -8.96 -1.51
N LEU A 139 4.16 -9.36 -0.84
CA LEU A 139 3.10 -10.17 -1.45
C LEU A 139 2.26 -9.40 -2.48
N SER A 140 2.35 -8.06 -2.52
CA SER A 140 1.72 -7.26 -3.58
C SER A 140 2.64 -7.04 -4.77
N LYS A 141 3.92 -6.69 -4.53
CA LYS A 141 4.90 -6.48 -5.60
C LYS A 141 6.33 -6.62 -5.05
N TYR A 142 7.20 -7.33 -5.76
CA TYR A 142 8.61 -7.51 -5.36
C TYR A 142 9.38 -6.18 -5.23
N ALA A 143 8.91 -5.12 -5.89
CA ALA A 143 9.49 -3.78 -5.74
C ALA A 143 9.44 -3.23 -4.28
N ALA A 144 8.68 -3.85 -3.37
CA ALA A 144 8.75 -3.57 -1.94
C ALA A 144 10.17 -3.71 -1.35
N ILE A 145 11.08 -4.46 -2.02
CA ILE A 145 12.49 -4.57 -1.64
C ILE A 145 13.16 -3.19 -1.53
N TYR A 146 12.78 -2.23 -2.37
CA TYR A 146 13.34 -0.89 -2.33
C TYR A 146 13.04 -0.14 -1.03
N PHE A 147 11.96 -0.47 -0.34
CA PHE A 147 11.70 0.07 1.00
C PHE A 147 12.75 -0.43 2.00
N LEU A 148 13.11 -1.71 1.97
CA LEU A 148 14.14 -2.27 2.85
C LEU A 148 15.52 -1.68 2.53
N LEU A 149 15.85 -1.50 1.26
CA LEU A 149 17.10 -0.85 0.86
C LEU A 149 17.15 0.59 1.37
N SER A 150 16.06 1.34 1.25
CA SER A 150 15.96 2.71 1.78
C SER A 150 16.06 2.73 3.30
N LEU A 151 15.44 1.76 3.99
CA LEU A 151 15.54 1.61 5.44
C LEU A 151 16.97 1.31 5.88
N LEU A 152 17.67 0.42 5.19
CA LEU A 152 19.09 0.13 5.46
C LEU A 152 19.94 1.37 5.30
N LEU A 153 19.74 2.14 4.21
CA LEU A 153 20.45 3.41 4.00
C LEU A 153 20.16 4.41 5.14
N LEU A 154 18.92 4.54 5.56
CA LEU A 154 18.55 5.39 6.69
C LEU A 154 19.30 4.97 7.96
N LEU A 155 19.36 3.68 8.26
CA LEU A 155 20.06 3.16 9.44
C LEU A 155 21.57 3.37 9.38
N PHE A 156 22.17 3.39 8.19
CA PHE A 156 23.59 3.71 8.03
C PHE A 156 23.89 5.20 8.18
N LEU A 157 23.00 6.07 7.69
CA LEU A 157 23.20 7.52 7.67
C LEU A 157 22.78 8.19 8.99
N ASP A 158 21.77 7.65 9.66
CA ASP A 158 21.24 8.22 10.91
C ASP A 158 21.49 7.32 12.12
N ARG A 159 22.53 7.66 12.91
CA ARG A 159 22.89 6.94 14.13
C ARG A 159 21.84 7.04 15.25
N THR A 160 20.96 8.03 15.23
CA THR A 160 19.88 8.17 16.22
C THR A 160 18.77 7.18 15.97
N SER A 161 18.39 6.99 14.72
CA SER A 161 17.45 5.94 14.29
C SER A 161 18.00 4.53 14.59
N LEU A 162 19.31 4.30 14.39
CA LEU A 162 19.99 3.05 14.76
C LEU A 162 19.87 2.74 16.27
N LYS A 163 20.04 3.72 17.14
CA LYS A 163 19.92 3.54 18.59
C LYS A 163 18.49 3.15 18.98
N SER A 164 17.48 3.77 18.36
CA SER A 164 16.08 3.45 18.62
C SER A 164 15.76 2.00 18.23
N VAL A 165 16.22 1.55 17.07
CA VAL A 165 16.03 0.17 16.60
C VAL A 165 16.79 -0.83 17.48
N ARG A 166 18.04 -0.52 17.88
CA ARG A 166 18.88 -1.41 18.69
C ARG A 166 18.39 -1.58 20.12
N ASN A 167 17.78 -0.55 20.68
CA ASN A 167 17.32 -0.59 22.08
C ASN A 167 15.99 -1.36 22.28
N ASN A 168 15.42 -1.90 21.21
CA ASN A 168 14.23 -2.73 21.25
C ASN A 168 14.53 -4.07 20.57
N PRO A 169 15.34 -4.95 21.18
CA PRO A 169 15.51 -6.31 20.69
C PRO A 169 14.15 -7.04 20.77
N LEU A 170 13.77 -7.69 19.69
CA LEU A 170 12.62 -8.60 19.62
C LEU A 170 12.77 -9.75 20.60
#